data_d9c76fee3888b9f682335e0b458e4799
#
_entry.id   d9c76fee3888b9f682335e0b458e4799
#
_cell.length_a   1.000
_cell.length_b   1.000
_cell.length_c   1.000
_cell.angle_alpha   90.00
_cell.angle_beta   90.00
_cell.angle_gamma   90.00
#
_symmetry.space_group_name_H-M   'P 1'
#
loop_
_entity.id
_entity.type
_entity.pdbx_description
1 polymer ?
#
loop_
_entity_poly.entity_id
_entity_poly.type
_entity_poly.pdbx_seq_one_letter_code
_entity_poly.pdbx_strand_id
1 'polypeptide(L)'
;MPKNTGIKFVETKPYKAMTNAIHTNTEIASYDYIIAGAGGAGLSLLHYLMQCSSLVSKSILVIDKSFNKTNDRTWCFWNKDASAFETLVKNRWDTISIHAQGFDKELPTAPFSYKMIQGIDFYNAVLKEAKTKSNIHFQEATITSISVLDSLSTSNAINVNTENSSKNINSKESINKRAKVEWEGGSAMGSYVFSSLLPFQMNQINTAAAYSNSLQAGTSSNNKAPFLWQHFKGRVVQFDAPVFNKAIAKLMDFNVPQQGATAFMYQLPLNEREALVEYTIFSENVLSIAEYDKVLDAYLAKGFPGATYKITHDEIGAIPMTQIELATTQAPIYTIGALGAAIKASTGYAFQFIQEQCKNIVDQLDKGLPIQTKIHNTRHQFYDAVLLHVLFHHKMEGAEIFERIFAKNEAATVFKFLSNTSSFLEDINIMRSLPTHIFLPAAIKVLLRRA
;
A
#
# COMPACT_ATOMS: atom_id res chain seq x y z
N MET A 1 63.34 17.42 17.66
CA MET A 1 63.46 16.35 16.67
C MET A 1 63.47 15.02 17.39
N PRO A 2 62.40 14.20 17.28
CA PRO A 2 62.55 12.78 17.53
C PRO A 2 62.30 11.98 16.23
N LYS A 3 62.97 10.85 16.23
CA LYS A 3 63.26 9.98 15.11
C LYS A 3 62.06 9.23 14.56
N ASN A 4 62.01 9.16 13.22
CA ASN A 4 61.12 8.36 12.40
C ASN A 4 61.45 6.86 12.55
N THR A 5 60.52 6.04 13.04
CA THR A 5 60.63 4.58 13.04
C THR A 5 59.65 4.02 12.03
N GLY A 6 60.19 3.60 10.87
CA GLY A 6 59.44 3.00 9.79
C GLY A 6 58.85 1.63 10.18
N ILE A 7 57.57 1.45 9.91
CA ILE A 7 56.88 0.16 9.99
C ILE A 7 57.04 -0.53 8.61
N LYS A 8 57.72 -1.67 8.61
CA LYS A 8 57.85 -2.54 7.45
C LYS A 8 56.54 -3.30 7.24
N PHE A 9 55.91 -3.10 6.06
CA PHE A 9 54.83 -3.95 5.62
C PHE A 9 55.39 -5.29 5.17
N VAL A 10 54.88 -6.38 5.73
CA VAL A 10 55.13 -7.76 5.27
C VAL A 10 54.13 -8.04 4.19
N GLU A 11 54.65 -8.27 2.97
CA GLU A 11 53.83 -8.79 1.82
C GLU A 11 53.39 -10.23 2.10
N THR A 12 52.11 -10.42 2.33
CA THR A 12 51.49 -11.74 2.34
C THR A 12 51.07 -12.13 0.91
N LYS A 13 51.63 -13.24 0.39
CA LYS A 13 51.27 -13.83 -0.87
C LYS A 13 49.79 -14.18 -0.90
N PRO A 14 49.08 -14.02 -2.08
CA PRO A 14 47.66 -14.39 -2.18
C PRO A 14 47.50 -15.92 -2.09
N TYR A 15 46.63 -16.31 -1.14
CA TYR A 15 46.17 -17.69 -1.01
C TYR A 15 45.30 -18.05 -2.23
N LYS A 16 45.75 -18.97 -3.05
CA LYS A 16 44.94 -19.55 -4.14
C LYS A 16 43.84 -20.39 -3.52
N ALA A 17 42.64 -19.85 -3.44
CA ALA A 17 41.44 -20.62 -3.12
C ALA A 17 41.16 -21.59 -4.27
N MET A 18 41.30 -22.88 -4.03
CA MET A 18 40.75 -23.94 -4.86
C MET A 18 39.23 -23.89 -4.71
N THR A 19 38.55 -23.36 -5.71
CA THR A 19 37.08 -23.50 -5.84
C THR A 19 36.79 -24.92 -6.32
N ASN A 20 36.64 -25.84 -5.40
CA ASN A 20 35.88 -27.06 -5.66
C ASN A 20 34.40 -26.66 -5.66
N ALA A 21 33.82 -26.47 -6.83
CA ALA A 21 32.38 -26.40 -7.03
C ALA A 21 31.80 -27.80 -6.70
N ILE A 22 31.45 -27.99 -5.46
CA ILE A 22 30.56 -29.07 -5.04
C ILE A 22 29.18 -28.65 -5.52
N HIS A 23 28.73 -29.15 -6.66
CA HIS A 23 27.33 -29.19 -7.03
C HIS A 23 26.60 -30.11 -6.04
N THR A 24 26.30 -29.61 -4.85
CA THR A 24 25.27 -30.23 -4.04
C THR A 24 23.95 -29.91 -4.73
N ASN A 25 23.34 -30.95 -5.26
CA ASN A 25 21.95 -30.93 -5.74
C ASN A 25 21.05 -30.72 -4.49
N THR A 26 21.05 -29.53 -3.90
CA THR A 26 20.17 -29.17 -2.81
C THR A 26 18.77 -29.04 -3.40
N GLU A 27 17.91 -29.98 -3.06
CA GLU A 27 16.50 -29.97 -3.42
C GLU A 27 15.90 -28.61 -3.00
N ILE A 28 15.36 -27.87 -3.97
CA ILE A 28 14.80 -26.55 -3.71
C ILE A 28 13.57 -26.71 -2.82
N ALA A 29 13.58 -26.07 -1.65
CA ALA A 29 12.46 -26.13 -0.70
C ALA A 29 11.14 -25.68 -1.34
N SER A 30 10.08 -26.39 -1.03
CA SER A 30 8.79 -26.27 -1.70
C SER A 30 7.68 -25.97 -0.69
N TYR A 31 6.85 -24.97 -1.02
CA TYR A 31 5.76 -24.48 -0.16
C TYR A 31 4.43 -24.41 -0.91
N ASP A 32 3.32 -24.54 -0.18
CA ASP A 32 1.99 -24.26 -0.73
C ASP A 32 1.89 -22.77 -1.06
N TYR A 33 2.31 -21.91 -0.14
CA TYR A 33 2.24 -20.45 -0.28
C TYR A 33 3.58 -19.79 0.02
N ILE A 34 3.98 -18.82 -0.79
CA ILE A 34 5.08 -17.89 -0.48
C ILE A 34 4.52 -16.47 -0.40
N ILE A 35 4.78 -15.79 0.69
CA ILE A 35 4.44 -14.38 0.90
C ILE A 35 5.72 -13.56 0.77
N ALA A 36 5.83 -12.81 -0.32
CA ALA A 36 6.95 -11.95 -0.63
C ALA A 36 6.67 -10.52 -0.12
N GLY A 37 7.27 -10.19 1.02
CA GLY A 37 7.07 -8.95 1.78
C GLY A 37 6.17 -9.14 3.00
N ALA A 38 6.72 -8.92 4.20
CA ALA A 38 6.01 -8.95 5.49
C ALA A 38 5.62 -7.52 5.94
N GLY A 39 5.05 -6.73 5.04
CA GLY A 39 4.40 -5.46 5.33
C GLY A 39 2.92 -5.62 5.61
N GLY A 40 2.15 -4.50 5.54
CA GLY A 40 0.71 -4.51 5.82
C GLY A 40 -0.09 -5.55 5.03
N ALA A 41 0.16 -5.69 3.73
CA ALA A 41 -0.57 -6.63 2.88
C ALA A 41 -0.15 -8.09 3.12
N GLY A 42 1.16 -8.36 3.16
CA GLY A 42 1.65 -9.73 3.37
C GLY A 42 1.25 -10.29 4.73
N LEU A 43 1.36 -9.49 5.80
CA LEU A 43 0.95 -9.92 7.14
C LEU A 43 -0.58 -9.98 7.28
N SER A 44 -1.36 -9.15 6.58
CA SER A 44 -2.81 -9.31 6.54
C SER A 44 -3.20 -10.63 5.87
N LEU A 45 -2.58 -10.98 4.75
CA LEU A 45 -2.83 -12.26 4.10
C LEU A 45 -2.45 -13.44 5.01
N LEU A 46 -1.28 -13.36 5.65
CA LEU A 46 -0.83 -14.38 6.62
C LEU A 46 -1.84 -14.56 7.76
N HIS A 47 -2.36 -13.46 8.32
CA HIS A 47 -3.37 -13.49 9.36
C HIS A 47 -4.62 -14.28 8.91
N TYR A 48 -5.20 -13.94 7.75
CA TYR A 48 -6.40 -14.64 7.27
C TYR A 48 -6.13 -16.10 6.90
N LEU A 49 -4.95 -16.44 6.38
CA LEU A 49 -4.54 -17.83 6.15
C LEU A 49 -4.48 -18.64 7.45
N MET A 50 -3.97 -18.06 8.54
CA MET A 50 -3.91 -18.70 9.86
C MET A 50 -5.30 -18.92 10.48
N GLN A 51 -6.27 -18.10 10.15
CA GLN A 51 -7.65 -18.19 10.65
C GLN A 51 -8.54 -19.13 9.83
N CYS A 52 -8.11 -19.54 8.64
CA CYS A 52 -8.89 -20.41 7.75
C CYS A 52 -8.61 -21.89 8.09
N SER A 53 -9.60 -22.59 8.64
CA SER A 53 -9.45 -23.97 9.14
C SER A 53 -9.00 -24.98 8.08
N SER A 54 -9.44 -24.83 6.83
CA SER A 54 -9.04 -25.71 5.71
C SER A 54 -7.63 -25.46 5.21
N LEU A 55 -7.09 -24.25 5.46
CA LEU A 55 -5.78 -23.81 4.96
C LEU A 55 -4.72 -23.77 6.07
N VAL A 56 -5.11 -23.94 7.33
CA VAL A 56 -4.22 -23.80 8.49
C VAL A 56 -3.03 -24.76 8.51
N SER A 57 -3.13 -25.89 7.79
CA SER A 57 -2.05 -26.89 7.66
C SER A 57 -1.13 -26.66 6.46
N LYS A 58 -1.44 -25.70 5.62
CA LYS A 58 -0.64 -25.39 4.42
C LYS A 58 0.74 -24.84 4.79
N SER A 59 1.77 -25.33 4.10
CA SER A 59 3.14 -24.83 4.28
C SER A 59 3.30 -23.41 3.73
N ILE A 60 3.77 -22.49 4.57
CA ILE A 60 3.90 -21.07 4.21
C ILE A 60 5.34 -20.62 4.42
N LEU A 61 5.92 -19.97 3.43
CA LEU A 61 7.18 -19.25 3.55
C LEU A 61 6.91 -17.75 3.48
N VAL A 62 7.32 -17.01 4.50
CA VAL A 62 7.29 -15.54 4.51
C VAL A 62 8.68 -15.01 4.32
N ILE A 63 8.90 -14.19 3.30
CA ILE A 63 10.20 -13.61 2.99
C ILE A 63 10.11 -12.09 3.10
N ASP A 64 11.00 -11.48 3.89
CA ASP A 64 11.12 -10.03 4.01
C ASP A 64 12.60 -9.66 4.26
N LYS A 65 12.98 -8.45 3.90
CA LYS A 65 14.33 -7.93 4.16
C LYS A 65 14.66 -7.81 5.65
N SER A 66 13.63 -7.66 6.50
CA SER A 66 13.78 -7.66 7.96
C SER A 66 12.46 -7.94 8.66
N PHE A 67 12.52 -8.78 9.69
CA PHE A 67 11.44 -9.01 10.66
C PHE A 67 11.59 -8.16 11.93
N ASN A 68 12.66 -7.40 12.05
CA ASN A 68 12.80 -6.36 13.07
C ASN A 68 12.04 -5.10 12.61
N LYS A 69 10.72 -5.08 12.86
CA LYS A 69 9.83 -4.01 12.42
C LYS A 69 9.93 -2.78 13.33
N THR A 70 9.74 -1.61 12.73
CA THR A 70 9.63 -0.34 13.45
C THR A 70 8.21 0.22 13.27
N ASN A 71 7.87 1.26 14.03
CA ASN A 71 6.59 1.95 13.85
C ASN A 71 6.71 2.91 12.65
N ASP A 72 6.80 2.34 11.45
CA ASP A 72 7.08 3.08 10.20
C ASP A 72 5.85 3.76 9.59
N ARG A 73 4.66 3.49 10.13
CA ARG A 73 3.39 4.05 9.64
C ARG A 73 2.25 3.90 10.61
N THR A 74 1.27 4.77 10.43
CA THR A 74 -0.02 4.75 11.10
C THR A 74 -1.12 4.42 10.11
N TRP A 75 -1.97 3.44 10.42
CA TRP A 75 -3.15 3.13 9.62
C TRP A 75 -4.40 3.70 10.23
N CYS A 76 -5.03 4.60 9.48
CA CYS A 76 -6.33 5.16 9.83
C CYS A 76 -7.42 4.62 8.91
N PHE A 77 -8.57 4.29 9.48
CA PHE A 77 -9.72 3.75 8.77
C PHE A 77 -11.01 4.00 9.56
N TRP A 78 -12.15 3.75 8.94
CA TRP A 78 -13.45 3.84 9.59
C TRP A 78 -14.26 2.59 9.31
N ASN A 79 -14.95 2.12 10.29
CA ASN A 79 -15.94 1.05 10.16
C ASN A 79 -17.03 1.20 11.23
N LYS A 80 -18.18 0.56 10.99
CA LYS A 80 -19.29 0.52 11.96
C LYS A 80 -19.20 -0.70 12.87
N ASP A 81 -18.67 -1.81 12.36
CA ASP A 81 -18.55 -3.08 13.05
C ASP A 81 -17.10 -3.30 13.53
N ALA A 82 -16.90 -4.27 14.40
CA ALA A 82 -15.55 -4.66 14.80
C ALA A 82 -14.78 -5.28 13.62
N SER A 83 -13.52 -4.89 13.46
CA SER A 83 -12.61 -5.47 12.46
C SER A 83 -11.84 -6.66 13.02
N ALA A 84 -11.17 -7.42 12.15
CA ALA A 84 -10.26 -8.49 12.58
C ALA A 84 -9.13 -7.98 13.50
N PHE A 85 -8.81 -6.69 13.41
CA PHE A 85 -7.75 -6.04 14.19
C PHE A 85 -8.30 -5.04 15.21
N GLU A 86 -9.55 -5.19 15.64
CA GLU A 86 -10.20 -4.26 16.57
C GLU A 86 -9.46 -4.13 17.91
N THR A 87 -8.86 -5.22 18.39
CA THR A 87 -8.06 -5.23 19.64
C THR A 87 -6.77 -4.41 19.55
N LEU A 88 -6.35 -4.06 18.34
CA LEU A 88 -5.14 -3.26 18.08
C LEU A 88 -5.46 -1.77 17.88
N VAL A 89 -6.75 -1.38 17.91
CA VAL A 89 -7.16 0.01 17.76
C VAL A 89 -6.63 0.81 18.95
N LYS A 90 -5.71 1.73 18.65
CA LYS A 90 -5.06 2.59 19.65
C LYS A 90 -5.96 3.76 20.05
N ASN A 91 -6.56 4.40 19.05
CA ASN A 91 -7.44 5.54 19.21
C ASN A 91 -8.68 5.40 18.33
N ARG A 92 -9.78 6.00 18.81
CA ARG A 92 -11.09 6.04 18.16
C ARG A 92 -11.71 7.40 18.32
N TRP A 93 -12.31 7.91 17.23
CA TRP A 93 -13.02 9.17 17.23
C TRP A 93 -14.39 8.98 16.57
N ASP A 94 -15.42 9.48 17.22
CA ASP A 94 -16.81 9.48 16.73
C ASP A 94 -17.20 10.86 16.17
N THR A 95 -16.24 11.78 16.14
CA THR A 95 -16.37 13.11 15.52
C THR A 95 -15.06 13.41 14.75
N ILE A 96 -15.22 13.85 13.51
CA ILE A 96 -14.14 14.41 12.71
C ILE A 96 -14.36 15.91 12.50
N SER A 97 -13.30 16.65 12.16
CA SER A 97 -13.42 18.03 11.72
C SER A 97 -12.72 18.27 10.39
N ILE A 98 -13.30 19.19 9.61
CA ILE A 98 -12.78 19.66 8.32
C ILE A 98 -12.65 21.18 8.40
N HIS A 99 -11.49 21.70 8.01
CA HIS A 99 -11.17 23.11 8.06
C HIS A 99 -10.67 23.60 6.71
N ALA A 100 -11.23 24.70 6.22
CA ALA A 100 -10.78 25.41 5.02
C ALA A 100 -10.97 26.92 5.23
N GLN A 101 -10.55 27.74 4.28
CA GLN A 101 -10.71 29.18 4.40
C GLN A 101 -12.19 29.57 4.46
N GLY A 102 -12.64 30.06 5.61
CA GLY A 102 -14.04 30.42 5.86
C GLY A 102 -14.99 29.25 6.10
N PHE A 103 -14.44 28.04 6.29
CA PHE A 103 -15.22 26.85 6.54
C PHE A 103 -14.60 26.03 7.69
N ASP A 104 -15.34 25.88 8.78
CA ASP A 104 -14.99 25.02 9.90
C ASP A 104 -16.21 24.16 10.28
N LYS A 105 -16.07 22.85 10.23
CA LYS A 105 -17.17 21.94 10.50
C LYS A 105 -16.73 20.72 11.28
N GLU A 106 -17.39 20.47 12.40
CA GLU A 106 -17.36 19.21 13.11
C GLU A 106 -18.50 18.31 12.64
N LEU A 107 -18.20 17.05 12.39
CA LEU A 107 -19.11 16.09 11.79
C LEU A 107 -19.12 14.82 12.64
N PRO A 108 -20.28 14.46 13.24
CA PRO A 108 -20.46 13.12 13.80
C PRO A 108 -20.28 12.06 12.72
N THR A 109 -19.58 10.97 13.05
CA THR A 109 -19.28 9.90 12.11
C THR A 109 -20.25 8.73 12.15
N ALA A 110 -21.16 8.71 13.14
CA ALA A 110 -22.13 7.63 13.32
C ALA A 110 -22.83 7.23 12.00
N PRO A 111 -22.99 5.92 11.72
CA PRO A 111 -22.69 4.76 12.57
C PRO A 111 -21.22 4.29 12.54
N PHE A 112 -20.32 5.02 11.89
CA PHE A 112 -18.91 4.71 11.82
C PHE A 112 -18.16 5.33 13.00
N SER A 113 -17.00 4.75 13.33
CA SER A 113 -15.97 5.41 14.11
C SER A 113 -14.70 5.51 13.25
N TYR A 114 -14.01 6.64 13.30
CA TYR A 114 -12.67 6.79 12.72
C TYR A 114 -11.66 6.19 13.69
N LYS A 115 -10.82 5.29 13.23
CA LYS A 115 -9.95 4.45 14.07
C LYS A 115 -8.52 4.52 13.61
N MET A 116 -7.60 4.29 14.54
CA MET A 116 -6.16 4.29 14.29
C MET A 116 -5.49 3.05 14.86
N ILE A 117 -4.62 2.43 14.08
CA ILE A 117 -3.72 1.33 14.47
C ILE A 117 -2.29 1.76 14.16
N GLN A 118 -1.37 1.56 15.10
CA GLN A 118 0.06 1.73 14.85
C GLN A 118 0.62 0.52 14.09
N GLY A 119 1.49 0.77 13.11
CA GLY A 119 2.08 -0.28 12.29
C GLY A 119 2.80 -1.33 13.12
N ILE A 120 3.56 -0.90 14.13
CA ILE A 120 4.30 -1.81 15.00
C ILE A 120 3.42 -2.76 15.77
N ASP A 121 2.25 -2.31 16.27
CA ASP A 121 1.32 -3.15 17.01
C ASP A 121 0.74 -4.26 16.12
N PHE A 122 0.38 -3.88 14.89
CA PHE A 122 -0.10 -4.83 13.89
C PHE A 122 0.97 -5.86 13.50
N TYR A 123 2.19 -5.41 13.18
CA TYR A 123 3.28 -6.31 12.82
C TYR A 123 3.58 -7.30 13.93
N ASN A 124 3.73 -6.81 15.16
CA ASN A 124 4.04 -7.64 16.31
C ASN A 124 2.94 -8.65 16.62
N ALA A 125 1.66 -8.26 16.53
CA ALA A 125 0.55 -9.16 16.79
C ALA A 125 0.54 -10.33 15.80
N VAL A 126 0.62 -10.05 14.50
CA VAL A 126 0.59 -11.10 13.47
C VAL A 126 1.83 -11.98 13.51
N LEU A 127 3.03 -11.38 13.62
CA LEU A 127 4.28 -12.15 13.69
C LEU A 127 4.37 -13.01 14.96
N LYS A 128 3.88 -12.52 16.10
CA LYS A 128 3.83 -13.29 17.34
C LYS A 128 2.96 -14.54 17.19
N GLU A 129 1.77 -14.40 16.61
CA GLU A 129 0.88 -15.53 16.35
C GLU A 129 1.52 -16.51 15.35
N ALA A 130 2.02 -16.01 14.22
CA ALA A 130 2.59 -16.82 13.16
C ALA A 130 3.80 -17.65 13.63
N LYS A 131 4.65 -17.13 14.51
CA LYS A 131 5.80 -17.83 15.09
C LYS A 131 5.42 -19.04 15.97
N THR A 132 4.17 -19.16 16.38
CA THR A 132 3.67 -20.34 17.12
C THR A 132 3.28 -21.52 16.22
N LYS A 133 3.25 -21.31 14.90
CA LYS A 133 2.80 -22.30 13.91
C LYS A 133 4.01 -23.00 13.27
N SER A 134 4.09 -24.33 13.37
CA SER A 134 5.22 -25.12 12.85
C SER A 134 5.29 -25.19 11.31
N ASN A 135 4.19 -24.92 10.62
CA ASN A 135 4.09 -24.93 9.16
C ASN A 135 4.38 -23.55 8.51
N ILE A 136 4.71 -22.54 9.32
CA ILE A 136 5.05 -21.21 8.85
C ILE A 136 6.55 -20.97 9.05
N HIS A 137 7.25 -20.71 7.94
CA HIS A 137 8.68 -20.48 7.91
C HIS A 137 8.98 -19.03 7.57
N PHE A 138 10.07 -18.49 8.13
CA PHE A 138 10.50 -17.12 7.92
C PHE A 138 11.88 -17.09 7.32
N GLN A 139 12.06 -16.34 6.26
CA GLN A 139 13.35 -16.09 5.62
C GLN A 139 13.62 -14.58 5.61
N GLU A 140 14.62 -14.15 6.37
CA GLU A 140 15.10 -12.78 6.28
C GLU A 140 16.07 -12.69 5.09
N ALA A 141 15.62 -12.04 4.00
CA ALA A 141 16.40 -11.87 2.79
C ALA A 141 15.80 -10.81 1.87
N THR A 142 16.64 -10.22 1.02
CA THR A 142 16.20 -9.37 -0.09
C THR A 142 15.90 -10.24 -1.30
N ILE A 143 14.64 -10.29 -1.72
CA ILE A 143 14.22 -11.02 -2.92
C ILE A 143 14.82 -10.33 -4.15
N THR A 144 15.45 -11.14 -5.00
CA THR A 144 16.10 -10.70 -6.25
C THR A 144 15.27 -11.00 -7.48
N SER A 145 14.49 -12.09 -7.48
CA SER A 145 13.59 -12.42 -8.59
C SER A 145 12.38 -13.24 -8.13
N ILE A 146 11.29 -13.11 -8.90
CA ILE A 146 10.11 -13.97 -8.81
C ILE A 146 9.72 -14.33 -10.24
N SER A 147 9.68 -15.63 -10.58
CA SER A 147 9.41 -16.11 -11.92
C SER A 147 8.48 -17.32 -11.95
N VAL A 148 7.72 -17.47 -13.02
CA VAL A 148 6.92 -18.67 -13.28
C VAL A 148 7.81 -19.72 -13.93
N LEU A 149 7.75 -20.96 -13.44
CA LEU A 149 8.38 -22.10 -14.10
C LEU A 149 7.33 -22.89 -14.88
N ASP A 150 7.51 -22.97 -16.18
CA ASP A 150 6.75 -23.90 -17.01
C ASP A 150 7.27 -25.32 -16.82
N SER A 151 6.39 -26.27 -16.57
CA SER A 151 6.71 -27.67 -16.27
C SER A 151 7.34 -28.45 -17.46
N LEU A 152 7.75 -27.77 -18.51
CA LEU A 152 8.29 -28.38 -19.74
C LEU A 152 9.81 -28.50 -19.82
N SER A 153 10.58 -28.18 -18.78
CA SER A 153 12.05 -28.25 -18.85
C SER A 153 12.69 -29.50 -18.22
N THR A 154 11.89 -30.52 -17.85
CA THR A 154 12.43 -31.82 -17.40
C THR A 154 11.75 -32.96 -18.14
N SER A 155 12.00 -33.11 -19.44
CA SER A 155 11.79 -34.37 -20.10
C SER A 155 12.85 -34.55 -21.20
N ASN A 156 13.64 -35.62 -21.01
CA ASN A 156 14.49 -36.23 -21.99
C ASN A 156 13.80 -36.33 -23.36
N ALA A 157 14.52 -35.94 -24.38
CA ALA A 157 14.15 -36.18 -25.77
C ALA A 157 13.85 -37.65 -26.01
N ILE A 158 12.57 -38.00 -26.13
CA ILE A 158 12.13 -39.23 -26.75
C ILE A 158 11.59 -38.84 -28.13
N ASN A 159 12.38 -39.07 -29.15
CA ASN A 159 11.95 -39.11 -30.55
C ASN A 159 10.84 -40.14 -30.70
N VAL A 160 9.64 -39.71 -31.01
CA VAL A 160 8.62 -40.60 -31.64
C VAL A 160 8.06 -39.89 -32.85
N ASN A 161 8.55 -40.33 -34.01
CA ASN A 161 7.84 -40.17 -35.28
C ASN A 161 6.54 -40.98 -35.18
N THR A 162 5.38 -40.34 -35.35
CA THR A 162 4.22 -40.99 -35.99
C THR A 162 3.23 -39.95 -36.48
N GLU A 163 2.81 -40.17 -37.69
CA GLU A 163 1.78 -39.43 -38.43
C GLU A 163 0.37 -39.63 -37.89
N ASN A 164 -0.47 -38.61 -38.16
CA ASN A 164 -1.94 -38.65 -38.25
C ASN A 164 -2.75 -39.15 -37.06
N SER A 165 -3.41 -38.19 -36.38
CA SER A 165 -4.86 -38.29 -36.10
C SER A 165 -5.41 -37.04 -35.46
N SER A 166 -6.25 -36.32 -36.15
CA SER A 166 -7.17 -35.31 -35.64
C SER A 166 -8.10 -35.94 -34.60
N LYS A 167 -7.87 -35.70 -33.33
CA LYS A 167 -8.83 -35.93 -32.26
C LYS A 167 -8.85 -34.74 -31.31
N ASN A 168 -10.06 -34.17 -31.15
CA ASN A 168 -10.41 -33.19 -30.13
C ASN A 168 -9.79 -33.55 -28.78
N ILE A 169 -8.79 -32.78 -28.34
CA ILE A 169 -8.27 -32.83 -26.99
C ILE A 169 -8.93 -31.68 -26.22
N ASN A 170 -10.17 -31.92 -25.78
CA ASN A 170 -10.78 -31.21 -24.64
C ASN A 170 -10.42 -31.99 -23.37
N SER A 171 -9.16 -31.99 -22.97
CA SER A 171 -8.73 -32.40 -21.65
C SER A 171 -8.10 -31.18 -20.97
N LYS A 172 -8.76 -30.70 -19.90
CA LYS A 172 -8.19 -29.77 -18.93
C LYS A 172 -6.96 -30.41 -18.28
N GLU A 173 -5.83 -30.39 -18.93
CA GLU A 173 -4.56 -30.50 -18.25
C GLU A 173 -4.35 -29.17 -17.51
N SER A 174 -4.67 -29.14 -16.23
CA SER A 174 -4.17 -28.13 -15.31
C SER A 174 -2.67 -28.34 -15.23
N ILE A 175 -1.91 -27.66 -16.09
CA ILE A 175 -0.46 -27.56 -15.98
C ILE A 175 -0.24 -26.97 -14.57
N ASN A 176 0.33 -27.75 -13.67
CA ASN A 176 0.69 -27.33 -12.32
C ASN A 176 1.86 -26.35 -12.41
N LYS A 177 1.55 -25.11 -12.84
CA LYS A 177 2.53 -24.02 -12.87
C LYS A 177 2.94 -23.73 -11.44
N ARG A 178 4.23 -23.64 -11.19
CA ARG A 178 4.83 -23.21 -9.92
C ARG A 178 5.63 -21.95 -10.13
N ALA A 179 5.80 -21.17 -9.09
CA ALA A 179 6.67 -20.00 -9.12
C ALA A 179 7.92 -20.24 -8.29
N LYS A 180 9.05 -19.72 -8.78
CA LYS A 180 10.33 -19.68 -8.07
C LYS A 180 10.55 -18.28 -7.52
N VAL A 181 10.90 -18.20 -6.25
CA VAL A 181 11.37 -16.98 -5.59
C VAL A 181 12.84 -17.14 -5.27
N GLU A 182 13.65 -16.17 -5.66
CA GLU A 182 15.09 -16.17 -5.47
C GLU A 182 15.53 -14.98 -4.62
N TRP A 183 16.54 -15.22 -3.79
CA TRP A 183 17.23 -14.21 -2.98
C TRP A 183 18.73 -14.53 -2.92
N GLU A 184 19.52 -13.62 -2.40
CA GLU A 184 20.96 -13.87 -2.25
C GLU A 184 21.20 -15.06 -1.32
N GLY A 185 21.81 -16.12 -1.87
CA GLY A 185 22.14 -17.35 -1.15
C GLY A 185 21.05 -18.41 -1.09
N GLY A 186 19.89 -18.24 -1.78
CA GLY A 186 18.85 -19.25 -1.76
C GLY A 186 17.69 -19.04 -2.74
N SER A 187 16.84 -20.07 -2.79
CA SER A 187 15.58 -19.99 -3.54
C SER A 187 14.55 -20.97 -2.98
N ALA A 188 13.27 -20.73 -3.25
CA ALA A 188 12.17 -21.60 -2.92
C ALA A 188 11.13 -21.66 -4.05
N MET A 189 10.37 -22.76 -4.07
CA MET A 189 9.26 -23.00 -4.99
C MET A 189 7.93 -22.84 -4.25
N GLY A 190 6.99 -22.07 -4.85
CA GLY A 190 5.64 -21.92 -4.35
C GLY A 190 4.59 -22.44 -5.32
N SER A 191 3.54 -23.09 -4.81
CA SER A 191 2.33 -23.34 -5.60
C SER A 191 1.60 -22.04 -5.91
N TYR A 192 1.65 -21.10 -4.95
CA TYR A 192 1.18 -19.72 -5.11
C TYR A 192 2.19 -18.77 -4.47
N VAL A 193 2.46 -17.65 -5.14
CA VAL A 193 3.31 -16.57 -4.62
C VAL A 193 2.48 -15.29 -4.55
N PHE A 194 2.41 -14.68 -3.36
CA PHE A 194 1.74 -13.41 -3.11
C PHE A 194 2.79 -12.33 -2.84
N SER A 195 2.92 -11.37 -3.75
CA SER A 195 3.95 -10.34 -3.67
C SER A 195 3.36 -8.96 -3.39
N SER A 196 3.86 -8.29 -2.36
CA SER A 196 3.63 -6.87 -2.10
C SER A 196 4.83 -5.99 -2.45
N LEU A 197 5.85 -6.58 -3.09
CA LEU A 197 7.09 -5.92 -3.45
C LEU A 197 6.98 -5.21 -4.79
N LEU A 198 7.60 -4.04 -4.89
CA LEU A 198 7.79 -3.37 -6.18
C LEU A 198 8.55 -4.28 -7.15
N PRO A 199 8.15 -4.34 -8.44
CA PRO A 199 8.92 -5.04 -9.44
C PRO A 199 10.39 -4.58 -9.41
N PHE A 200 11.32 -5.53 -9.55
CA PHE A 200 12.77 -5.29 -9.39
C PHE A 200 13.29 -4.09 -10.20
N GLN A 201 12.76 -3.88 -11.40
CA GLN A 201 13.12 -2.75 -12.27
C GLN A 201 12.75 -1.37 -11.69
N MET A 202 11.86 -1.31 -10.70
CA MET A 202 11.35 -0.07 -10.11
C MET A 202 12.16 0.39 -8.89
N ASN A 203 12.94 -0.49 -8.26
CA ASN A 203 13.82 -0.12 -7.14
C ASN A 203 14.95 0.86 -7.55
N GLN A 204 15.19 1.05 -8.84
CA GLN A 204 16.16 2.00 -9.39
C GLN A 204 15.55 3.37 -9.74
N ILE A 205 14.24 3.55 -9.55
CA ILE A 205 13.53 4.77 -9.94
C ILE A 205 13.38 5.67 -8.72
N ASN A 206 14.26 6.64 -8.58
CA ASN A 206 14.31 7.55 -7.44
C ASN A 206 13.32 8.72 -7.48
N THR A 207 12.49 8.84 -8.52
CA THR A 207 11.51 9.94 -8.65
C THR A 207 10.16 9.46 -9.14
N ALA A 208 9.09 10.12 -8.68
CA ALA A 208 7.72 9.91 -9.14
C ALA A 208 7.58 10.04 -10.67
N ALA A 209 8.28 11.00 -11.26
CA ALA A 209 8.27 11.21 -12.70
C ALA A 209 8.90 10.05 -13.48
N ALA A 210 10.03 9.51 -13.00
CA ALA A 210 10.68 8.36 -13.62
C ALA A 210 9.79 7.10 -13.51
N TYR A 211 9.12 6.92 -12.35
CA TYR A 211 8.16 5.85 -12.13
C TYR A 211 6.94 5.97 -13.06
N SER A 212 6.31 7.13 -13.09
CA SER A 212 5.21 7.45 -14.00
C SER A 212 5.60 7.25 -15.47
N ASN A 213 6.80 7.69 -15.88
CA ASN A 213 7.30 7.54 -17.24
C ASN A 213 7.59 6.08 -17.60
N SER A 214 8.12 5.26 -16.68
CA SER A 214 8.36 3.83 -16.92
C SER A 214 7.06 3.05 -17.11
N LEU A 215 6.02 3.39 -16.36
CA LEU A 215 4.68 2.78 -16.49
C LEU A 215 3.94 3.23 -17.76
N GLN A 216 4.29 4.40 -18.29
CA GLN A 216 3.67 4.98 -19.49
C GLN A 216 4.57 4.88 -20.73
N ALA A 217 5.69 4.16 -20.65
CA ALA A 217 6.57 3.91 -21.77
C ALA A 217 5.79 3.23 -22.91
N GLY A 218 5.61 3.95 -24.02
CA GLY A 218 4.79 3.49 -25.16
C GLY A 218 3.47 4.22 -25.34
N THR A 219 3.04 5.07 -24.39
CA THR A 219 1.86 5.93 -24.60
C THR A 219 2.27 7.28 -25.20
N SER A 220 1.48 7.77 -26.17
CA SER A 220 1.66 9.11 -26.75
C SER A 220 1.60 10.19 -25.65
N SER A 221 2.46 11.21 -25.72
CA SER A 221 2.57 12.28 -24.70
C SER A 221 1.26 13.01 -24.39
N ASN A 222 0.30 13.01 -25.32
CA ASN A 222 -1.00 13.63 -25.15
C ASN A 222 -2.04 12.76 -24.43
N ASN A 223 -1.73 11.52 -24.08
CA ASN A 223 -2.67 10.54 -23.53
C ASN A 223 -2.20 9.89 -22.20
N LYS A 224 -1.32 10.57 -21.47
CA LYS A 224 -0.85 10.07 -20.16
C LYS A 224 -2.02 9.91 -19.20
N ALA A 225 -2.12 8.72 -18.59
CA ALA A 225 -3.06 8.49 -17.51
C ALA A 225 -2.66 9.31 -16.27
N PRO A 226 -3.62 9.89 -15.53
CA PRO A 226 -3.32 10.63 -14.32
C PRO A 226 -2.53 9.80 -13.32
N PHE A 227 -1.45 10.37 -12.81
CA PHE A 227 -0.64 9.80 -11.75
C PHE A 227 -0.23 10.89 -10.77
N LEU A 228 -0.67 10.78 -9.52
CA LEU A 228 -0.27 11.62 -8.42
C LEU A 228 0.31 10.74 -7.30
N TRP A 229 1.10 11.33 -6.45
CA TRP A 229 1.45 10.75 -5.16
C TRP A 229 0.59 11.40 -4.08
N GLN A 230 0.00 10.59 -3.20
CA GLN A 230 -0.30 11.04 -1.87
C GLN A 230 0.96 10.81 -1.04
N HIS A 231 1.66 11.88 -0.74
CA HIS A 231 2.87 11.80 0.04
C HIS A 231 2.75 12.67 1.29
N PHE A 232 3.39 12.24 2.35
CA PHE A 232 3.21 12.87 3.64
C PHE A 232 4.43 12.72 4.53
N LYS A 233 4.52 13.64 5.50
CA LYS A 233 5.32 13.48 6.71
C LYS A 233 4.47 13.79 7.93
N GLY A 234 4.47 12.86 8.91
CA GLY A 234 3.80 12.97 10.19
C GLY A 234 4.80 13.04 11.33
N ARG A 235 4.44 13.78 12.39
CA ARG A 235 5.16 13.84 13.67
C ARG A 235 4.22 13.56 14.81
N VAL A 236 4.58 12.67 15.71
CA VAL A 236 3.93 12.58 17.01
C VAL A 236 4.55 13.62 17.92
N VAL A 237 3.74 14.62 18.30
CA VAL A 237 4.17 15.72 19.17
C VAL A 237 3.56 15.55 20.56
N GLN A 238 4.37 15.72 21.59
CA GLN A 238 3.96 15.66 22.99
C GLN A 238 4.22 17.01 23.66
N PHE A 239 3.14 17.68 24.08
CA PHE A 239 3.14 18.97 24.76
C PHE A 239 3.25 18.80 26.29
N ASP A 240 3.83 19.78 26.93
CA ASP A 240 3.94 19.83 28.42
C ASP A 240 2.59 20.10 29.09
N ALA A 241 1.65 20.75 28.38
CA ALA A 241 0.29 21.06 28.85
C ALA A 241 -0.78 20.42 27.95
N PRO A 242 -2.02 20.21 28.44
CA PRO A 242 -3.15 19.79 27.60
C PRO A 242 -3.47 20.87 26.56
N VAL A 243 -3.48 20.52 25.27
CA VAL A 243 -3.73 21.44 24.16
C VAL A 243 -4.72 20.83 23.14
N PHE A 244 -4.96 19.52 23.15
CA PHE A 244 -5.79 18.85 22.20
C PHE A 244 -7.16 18.46 22.77
N ASN A 245 -8.20 18.60 21.95
CA ASN A 245 -9.46 17.93 22.19
C ASN A 245 -9.36 16.48 21.69
N LYS A 246 -9.19 15.52 22.62
CA LYS A 246 -9.02 14.10 22.27
C LYS A 246 -10.25 13.44 21.64
N ALA A 247 -11.42 14.09 21.69
CA ALA A 247 -12.66 13.55 21.14
C ALA A 247 -12.81 13.79 19.63
N ILE A 248 -12.00 14.67 19.03
CA ILE A 248 -12.14 15.11 17.65
C ILE A 248 -10.88 14.83 16.86
N ALA A 249 -11.00 14.04 15.79
CA ALA A 249 -9.95 13.89 14.79
C ALA A 249 -10.07 14.98 13.73
N LYS A 250 -9.09 15.86 13.60
CA LYS A 250 -9.02 16.80 12.48
C LYS A 250 -8.58 16.03 11.25
N LEU A 251 -9.57 15.66 10.40
CA LEU A 251 -9.33 14.78 9.25
C LEU A 251 -8.66 15.53 8.09
N MET A 252 -9.05 16.79 7.84
CA MET A 252 -8.45 17.63 6.81
C MET A 252 -8.50 19.08 7.26
N ASP A 253 -7.33 19.70 7.41
CA ASP A 253 -7.18 21.14 7.59
C ASP A 253 -6.44 21.72 6.39
N PHE A 254 -7.19 22.35 5.47
CA PHE A 254 -6.67 22.95 4.25
C PHE A 254 -6.05 24.35 4.47
N ASN A 255 -6.04 24.88 5.71
CA ASN A 255 -5.42 26.17 6.03
C ASN A 255 -3.89 26.09 6.09
N VAL A 256 -3.30 25.39 5.13
CA VAL A 256 -1.88 25.17 4.91
C VAL A 256 -1.47 25.57 3.49
N PRO A 257 -0.19 25.80 3.19
CA PRO A 257 0.25 26.10 1.84
C PRO A 257 -0.12 24.98 0.87
N GLN A 258 -0.89 25.31 -0.19
CA GLN A 258 -1.35 24.35 -1.19
C GLN A 258 -0.31 24.03 -2.26
N GLN A 259 0.65 24.91 -2.51
CA GLN A 259 1.78 24.74 -3.45
C GLN A 259 1.35 24.32 -4.87
N GLY A 260 0.15 24.75 -5.33
CA GLY A 260 -0.41 24.34 -6.62
C GLY A 260 -0.89 22.90 -6.68
N ALA A 261 -1.07 22.26 -5.51
CA ALA A 261 -1.51 20.87 -5.36
C ALA A 261 -2.72 20.79 -4.40
N THR A 262 -3.09 19.61 -3.94
CA THR A 262 -4.04 19.46 -2.82
C THR A 262 -3.27 19.12 -1.58
N ALA A 263 -3.23 20.02 -0.61
CA ALA A 263 -2.48 19.81 0.62
C ALA A 263 -3.33 20.08 1.86
N PHE A 264 -3.15 19.28 2.90
CA PHE A 264 -3.88 19.42 4.15
C PHE A 264 -3.10 18.85 5.32
N MET A 265 -3.52 19.23 6.52
CA MET A 265 -2.96 18.70 7.76
C MET A 265 -3.96 17.73 8.40
N TYR A 266 -3.50 16.53 8.76
CA TYR A 266 -4.15 15.71 9.77
C TYR A 266 -3.70 16.13 11.16
N GLN A 267 -4.61 16.10 12.12
CA GLN A 267 -4.27 16.21 13.53
C GLN A 267 -5.11 15.18 14.29
N LEU A 268 -4.45 14.12 14.71
CA LEU A 268 -5.08 12.97 15.36
C LEU A 268 -4.64 12.91 16.82
N PRO A 269 -5.42 13.44 17.76
CA PRO A 269 -5.06 13.46 19.18
C PRO A 269 -5.03 12.04 19.75
N LEU A 270 -3.88 11.63 20.29
CA LEU A 270 -3.73 10.38 21.02
C LEU A 270 -4.24 10.52 22.45
N ASN A 271 -4.07 11.72 23.01
CA ASN A 271 -4.62 12.18 24.29
C ASN A 271 -4.63 13.72 24.30
N GLU A 272 -4.90 14.33 25.45
CA GLU A 272 -4.97 15.81 25.55
C GLU A 272 -3.63 16.53 25.37
N ARG A 273 -2.50 15.79 25.45
CA ARG A 273 -1.14 16.35 25.33
C ARG A 273 -0.37 15.84 24.12
N GLU A 274 -0.84 14.79 23.47
CA GLU A 274 -0.14 14.11 22.40
C GLU A 274 -1.02 13.93 21.18
N ALA A 275 -0.46 14.21 20.01
CA ALA A 275 -1.15 14.00 18.73
C ALA A 275 -0.15 13.61 17.62
N LEU A 276 -0.63 12.83 16.66
CA LEU A 276 -0.01 12.77 15.33
C LEU A 276 -0.45 14.00 14.54
N VAL A 277 0.52 14.78 14.06
CA VAL A 277 0.31 15.93 13.16
C VAL A 277 1.02 15.63 11.85
N GLU A 278 0.25 15.50 10.77
CA GLU A 278 0.78 15.03 9.48
C GLU A 278 0.40 15.98 8.35
N TYR A 279 1.42 16.43 7.61
CA TYR A 279 1.25 17.20 6.38
C TYR A 279 1.20 16.27 5.19
N THR A 280 0.04 16.24 4.52
CA THR A 280 -0.25 15.37 3.36
C THR A 280 -0.49 16.21 2.11
N ILE A 281 0.06 15.77 0.98
CA ILE A 281 -0.04 16.45 -0.31
C ILE A 281 -0.35 15.45 -1.43
N PHE A 282 -1.21 15.85 -2.37
CA PHE A 282 -1.48 15.13 -3.62
C PHE A 282 -0.79 15.87 -4.76
N SER A 283 0.35 15.40 -5.22
CA SER A 283 1.12 16.06 -6.28
C SER A 283 1.90 15.06 -7.15
N GLU A 284 2.41 15.54 -8.27
CA GLU A 284 3.25 14.72 -9.17
C GLU A 284 4.64 14.45 -8.59
N ASN A 285 5.14 15.33 -7.73
CA ASN A 285 6.48 15.25 -7.15
C ASN A 285 6.43 15.20 -5.62
N VAL A 286 7.25 14.34 -5.03
CA VAL A 286 7.41 14.23 -3.58
C VAL A 286 8.31 15.35 -3.08
N LEU A 287 7.95 15.99 -1.96
CA LEU A 287 8.74 17.03 -1.33
C LEU A 287 10.02 16.49 -0.67
N SER A 288 10.99 17.36 -0.48
CA SER A 288 12.13 17.06 0.40
C SER A 288 11.72 17.08 1.88
N ILE A 289 12.48 16.39 2.72
CA ILE A 289 12.25 16.36 4.18
C ILE A 289 12.17 17.77 4.77
N ALA A 290 13.06 18.68 4.35
CA ALA A 290 13.10 20.06 4.85
C ALA A 290 11.84 20.88 4.48
N GLU A 291 11.23 20.61 3.34
CA GLU A 291 9.98 21.28 2.93
C GLU A 291 8.81 20.84 3.80
N TYR A 292 8.69 19.53 4.12
CA TYR A 292 7.70 19.06 5.08
C TYR A 292 7.92 19.68 6.45
N ASP A 293 9.16 19.64 6.95
CA ASP A 293 9.50 20.13 8.29
C ASP A 293 9.14 21.61 8.45
N LYS A 294 9.43 22.43 7.43
CA LYS A 294 9.07 23.85 7.42
C LYS A 294 7.57 24.08 7.59
N VAL A 295 6.73 23.28 6.90
CA VAL A 295 5.27 23.43 7.00
C VAL A 295 4.75 22.92 8.32
N LEU A 296 5.25 21.78 8.80
CA LEU A 296 4.89 21.21 10.10
C LEU A 296 5.25 22.16 11.25
N ASP A 297 6.46 22.72 11.24
CA ASP A 297 6.91 23.67 12.26
C ASP A 297 6.06 24.95 12.25
N ALA A 298 5.76 25.49 11.07
CA ALA A 298 4.92 26.68 10.93
C ALA A 298 3.48 26.42 11.41
N TYR A 299 2.93 25.24 11.12
CA TYR A 299 1.58 24.86 11.56
C TYR A 299 1.50 24.72 13.08
N LEU A 300 2.49 24.06 13.69
CA LEU A 300 2.56 23.90 15.14
C LEU A 300 2.77 25.24 15.84
N ALA A 301 3.68 26.09 15.36
CA ALA A 301 3.91 27.42 15.93
C ALA A 301 2.67 28.32 15.84
N LYS A 302 1.92 28.27 14.74
CA LYS A 302 0.68 29.03 14.55
C LYS A 302 -0.46 28.51 15.45
N GLY A 303 -0.60 27.20 15.54
CA GLY A 303 -1.70 26.55 16.26
C GLY A 303 -1.51 26.57 17.79
N PHE A 304 -0.24 26.60 18.27
CA PHE A 304 0.09 26.50 19.69
C PHE A 304 1.18 27.53 20.06
N PRO A 305 0.85 28.84 19.98
CA PRO A 305 1.85 29.89 20.21
C PRO A 305 2.41 29.85 21.64
N GLY A 306 3.75 29.79 21.74
CA GLY A 306 4.46 29.76 23.02
C GLY A 306 4.40 28.42 23.77
N ALA A 307 3.75 27.39 23.24
CA ALA A 307 3.72 26.08 23.87
C ALA A 307 5.02 25.31 23.62
N THR A 308 5.47 24.58 24.65
CA THR A 308 6.64 23.69 24.59
C THR A 308 6.19 22.27 24.27
N TYR A 309 6.85 21.64 23.30
CA TYR A 309 6.61 20.26 22.93
C TYR A 309 7.92 19.55 22.52
N LYS A 310 7.87 18.24 22.53
CA LYS A 310 8.91 17.38 21.95
C LYS A 310 8.31 16.50 20.86
N ILE A 311 9.10 16.17 19.83
CA ILE A 311 8.75 15.17 18.82
C ILE A 311 9.18 13.82 19.36
N THR A 312 8.25 12.89 19.46
CA THR A 312 8.49 11.54 20.00
C THR A 312 8.60 10.48 18.89
N HIS A 313 8.06 10.79 17.71
CA HIS A 313 8.09 9.89 16.55
C HIS A 313 7.91 10.68 15.25
N ASP A 314 8.56 10.23 14.18
CA ASP A 314 8.36 10.71 12.81
C ASP A 314 7.93 9.54 11.90
N GLU A 315 7.02 9.80 10.97
CA GLU A 315 6.68 8.90 9.88
C GLU A 315 6.68 9.64 8.54
N ILE A 316 7.00 8.91 7.47
CA ILE A 316 6.99 9.44 6.11
C ILE A 316 6.50 8.36 5.15
N GLY A 317 5.76 8.76 4.14
CA GLY A 317 5.26 7.84 3.14
C GLY A 317 4.88 8.50 1.83
N ALA A 318 4.78 7.66 0.79
CA ALA A 318 4.24 8.03 -0.50
C ALA A 318 3.39 6.89 -1.03
N ILE A 319 2.16 7.19 -1.43
CA ILE A 319 1.15 6.25 -1.87
C ILE A 319 0.76 6.62 -3.30
N PRO A 320 0.82 5.71 -4.28
CA PRO A 320 0.45 6.02 -5.65
C PRO A 320 -1.07 6.23 -5.77
N MET A 321 -1.45 7.36 -6.34
CA MET A 321 -2.84 7.70 -6.69
C MET A 321 -3.00 7.60 -8.20
N THR A 322 -3.42 6.44 -8.67
CA THR A 322 -3.53 6.15 -10.11
C THR A 322 -4.45 4.97 -10.35
N GLN A 323 -4.93 4.83 -11.59
CA GLN A 323 -5.60 3.63 -12.08
C GLN A 323 -4.72 2.79 -13.00
N ILE A 324 -3.46 3.18 -13.19
CA ILE A 324 -2.48 2.38 -13.93
C ILE A 324 -2.22 1.10 -13.12
N GLU A 325 -2.24 -0.03 -13.79
CA GLU A 325 -1.81 -1.29 -13.16
C GLU A 325 -0.31 -1.23 -12.88
N LEU A 326 0.05 -1.17 -11.59
CA LEU A 326 1.43 -0.99 -11.14
C LEU A 326 2.25 -2.28 -11.27
N ALA A 327 1.58 -3.42 -11.30
CA ALA A 327 2.20 -4.73 -11.52
C ALA A 327 1.18 -5.68 -12.13
N THR A 328 1.66 -6.56 -13.02
CA THR A 328 0.83 -7.60 -13.62
C THR A 328 0.76 -8.82 -12.72
N THR A 329 -0.46 -9.35 -12.54
CA THR A 329 -0.68 -10.64 -11.90
C THR A 329 -0.70 -11.72 -12.97
N GLN A 330 0.17 -12.72 -12.83
CA GLN A 330 0.22 -13.90 -13.69
C GLN A 330 0.27 -15.15 -12.82
N ALA A 331 -0.80 -15.95 -12.82
CA ALA A 331 -0.83 -17.19 -12.05
C ALA A 331 0.44 -18.04 -12.32
N PRO A 332 1.08 -18.55 -11.28
CA PRO A 332 0.72 -18.56 -9.86
C PRO A 332 1.28 -17.38 -9.03
N ILE A 333 1.69 -16.27 -9.64
CA ILE A 333 2.20 -15.08 -8.96
C ILE A 333 1.08 -14.03 -8.91
N TYR A 334 0.76 -13.56 -7.70
CA TYR A 334 -0.31 -12.60 -7.43
C TYR A 334 0.22 -11.39 -6.70
N THR A 335 -0.03 -10.22 -7.26
CA THR A 335 0.33 -8.95 -6.61
C THR A 335 -0.76 -8.54 -5.63
N ILE A 336 -0.37 -8.18 -4.40
CA ILE A 336 -1.25 -7.79 -3.30
C ILE A 336 -0.90 -6.40 -2.75
N GLY A 337 -1.81 -5.84 -1.95
CA GLY A 337 -1.63 -4.53 -1.33
C GLY A 337 -1.74 -3.39 -2.33
N ALA A 338 -1.04 -2.29 -2.09
CA ALA A 338 -1.11 -1.09 -2.93
C ALA A 338 -0.73 -1.37 -4.40
N LEU A 339 0.25 -2.25 -4.63
CA LEU A 339 0.65 -2.67 -5.97
C LEU A 339 -0.37 -3.58 -6.64
N GLY A 340 -1.13 -4.35 -5.86
CA GLY A 340 -2.28 -5.15 -6.30
C GLY A 340 -3.58 -4.34 -6.34
N ALA A 341 -3.50 -3.01 -6.43
CA ALA A 341 -4.62 -2.09 -6.47
C ALA A 341 -5.57 -2.16 -5.25
N ALA A 342 -5.11 -2.66 -4.09
CA ALA A 342 -5.86 -2.62 -2.84
C ALA A 342 -5.76 -1.24 -2.16
N ILE A 343 -6.13 -0.21 -2.91
CA ILE A 343 -6.02 1.19 -2.51
C ILE A 343 -7.10 1.99 -3.23
N LYS A 344 -7.66 3.01 -2.58
CA LYS A 344 -8.54 3.95 -3.27
C LYS A 344 -7.71 4.91 -4.10
N ALA A 345 -7.79 4.77 -5.41
CA ALA A 345 -6.93 5.47 -6.36
C ALA A 345 -7.01 7.01 -6.24
N SER A 346 -8.14 7.56 -5.80
CA SER A 346 -8.38 9.00 -5.71
C SER A 346 -8.01 9.64 -4.37
N THR A 347 -7.76 8.83 -3.32
CA THR A 347 -7.55 9.34 -1.95
C THR A 347 -6.49 8.58 -1.15
N GLY A 348 -5.90 7.52 -1.70
CA GLY A 348 -4.83 6.77 -1.05
C GLY A 348 -5.24 5.89 0.14
N TYR A 349 -6.50 5.86 0.56
CA TYR A 349 -6.93 4.93 1.61
C TYR A 349 -6.68 3.48 1.20
N ALA A 350 -5.99 2.72 2.06
CA ALA A 350 -5.49 1.39 1.71
C ALA A 350 -5.88 0.31 2.73
N PHE A 351 -5.88 0.58 4.04
CA PHE A 351 -5.96 -0.46 5.07
C PHE A 351 -7.17 -1.39 4.90
N GLN A 352 -8.38 -0.84 4.77
CA GLN A 352 -9.60 -1.64 4.59
C GLN A 352 -9.61 -2.42 3.27
N PHE A 353 -9.14 -1.81 2.19
CA PHE A 353 -9.05 -2.47 0.89
C PHE A 353 -8.02 -3.62 0.91
N ILE A 354 -6.92 -3.48 1.64
CA ILE A 354 -5.96 -4.56 1.87
C ILE A 354 -6.63 -5.71 2.64
N GLN A 355 -7.40 -5.40 3.69
CA GLN A 355 -8.11 -6.43 4.45
C GLN A 355 -9.13 -7.17 3.57
N GLU A 356 -9.92 -6.44 2.80
CA GLU A 356 -10.90 -7.01 1.85
C GLU A 356 -10.21 -7.90 0.81
N GLN A 357 -9.13 -7.42 0.18
CA GLN A 357 -8.37 -8.19 -0.80
C GLN A 357 -7.84 -9.49 -0.20
N CYS A 358 -7.19 -9.42 0.95
CA CYS A 358 -6.60 -10.59 1.60
C CYS A 358 -7.67 -11.62 2.01
N LYS A 359 -8.78 -11.15 2.56
CA LYS A 359 -9.92 -12.02 2.90
C LYS A 359 -10.49 -12.70 1.67
N ASN A 360 -10.74 -11.96 0.59
CA ASN A 360 -11.26 -12.51 -0.66
C ASN A 360 -10.31 -13.55 -1.28
N ILE A 361 -8.99 -13.32 -1.22
CA ILE A 361 -7.99 -14.30 -1.68
C ILE A 361 -8.10 -15.59 -0.86
N VAL A 362 -8.18 -15.49 0.46
CA VAL A 362 -8.29 -16.66 1.33
C VAL A 362 -9.61 -17.40 1.12
N ASP A 363 -10.73 -16.69 0.99
CA ASP A 363 -12.04 -17.27 0.68
C ASP A 363 -12.04 -18.02 -0.68
N GLN A 364 -11.30 -17.53 -1.66
CA GLN A 364 -11.16 -18.19 -2.97
C GLN A 364 -10.26 -19.42 -2.89
N LEU A 365 -9.16 -19.35 -2.15
CA LEU A 365 -8.28 -20.50 -1.88
C LEU A 365 -9.03 -21.62 -1.15
N ASP A 366 -9.81 -21.27 -0.12
CA ASP A 366 -10.63 -22.20 0.64
C ASP A 366 -11.63 -22.96 -0.24
N LYS A 367 -12.23 -22.25 -1.19
CA LYS A 367 -13.24 -22.81 -2.13
C LYS A 367 -12.61 -23.43 -3.37
N GLY A 368 -11.29 -23.44 -3.55
CA GLY A 368 -10.62 -23.91 -4.75
C GLY A 368 -10.98 -23.11 -6.02
N LEU A 369 -11.31 -21.83 -5.85
CA LEU A 369 -11.68 -20.94 -6.95
C LEU A 369 -10.44 -20.22 -7.53
N PRO A 370 -10.48 -19.76 -8.78
CA PRO A 370 -9.44 -18.92 -9.35
C PRO A 370 -9.27 -17.63 -8.56
N ILE A 371 -8.02 -17.28 -8.23
CA ILE A 371 -7.71 -16.09 -7.43
C ILE A 371 -7.93 -14.82 -8.26
N GLN A 372 -8.71 -13.91 -7.70
CA GLN A 372 -8.97 -12.57 -8.20
C GLN A 372 -8.44 -11.56 -7.18
N THR A 373 -7.44 -10.77 -7.54
CA THR A 373 -6.87 -9.74 -6.66
C THR A 373 -7.59 -8.40 -6.75
N LYS A 374 -8.35 -8.16 -7.81
CA LYS A 374 -9.12 -6.91 -8.00
C LYS A 374 -10.36 -6.91 -7.12
N ILE A 375 -10.49 -5.85 -6.30
CA ILE A 375 -11.59 -5.69 -5.34
C ILE A 375 -12.53 -4.53 -5.70
N HIS A 376 -12.09 -3.56 -6.51
CA HIS A 376 -12.90 -2.39 -6.83
C HIS A 376 -13.90 -2.67 -7.95
N ASN A 377 -15.15 -2.22 -7.76
CA ASN A 377 -16.14 -2.26 -8.81
C ASN A 377 -15.92 -1.14 -9.85
N THR A 378 -16.39 -1.35 -11.08
CA THR A 378 -16.18 -0.45 -12.21
C THR A 378 -16.76 0.94 -11.99
N ARG A 379 -17.86 1.07 -11.22
CA ARG A 379 -18.52 2.34 -10.90
C ARG A 379 -17.61 3.25 -10.08
N HIS A 380 -17.07 2.76 -8.97
CA HIS A 380 -16.19 3.54 -8.11
C HIS A 380 -14.82 3.79 -8.76
N GLN A 381 -14.31 2.84 -9.55
CA GLN A 381 -13.13 3.09 -10.39
C GLN A 381 -13.34 4.23 -11.39
N PHE A 382 -14.55 4.35 -11.93
CA PHE A 382 -14.87 5.48 -12.82
C PHE A 382 -14.87 6.80 -12.04
N TYR A 383 -15.47 6.86 -10.86
CA TYR A 383 -15.47 8.06 -10.03
C TYR A 383 -14.06 8.48 -9.60
N ASP A 384 -13.24 7.52 -9.23
CA ASP A 384 -11.83 7.76 -8.90
C ASP A 384 -11.06 8.33 -10.11
N ALA A 385 -11.28 7.80 -11.31
CA ALA A 385 -10.67 8.31 -12.53
C ALA A 385 -11.07 9.75 -12.83
N VAL A 386 -12.35 10.10 -12.61
CA VAL A 386 -12.86 11.46 -12.84
C VAL A 386 -12.23 12.43 -11.84
N LEU A 387 -12.17 12.07 -10.54
CA LEU A 387 -11.55 12.93 -9.54
C LEU A 387 -10.05 13.11 -9.80
N LEU A 388 -9.33 12.02 -10.09
CA LEU A 388 -7.91 12.09 -10.47
C LEU A 388 -7.68 12.96 -11.71
N HIS A 389 -8.56 12.88 -12.73
CA HIS A 389 -8.49 13.72 -13.89
C HIS A 389 -8.65 15.22 -13.56
N VAL A 390 -9.59 15.55 -12.65
CA VAL A 390 -9.82 16.94 -12.22
C VAL A 390 -8.61 17.46 -11.44
N LEU A 391 -8.09 16.70 -10.49
CA LEU A 391 -6.93 17.07 -9.66
C LEU A 391 -5.65 17.20 -10.52
N PHE A 392 -5.33 16.19 -11.33
CA PHE A 392 -4.13 16.15 -12.16
C PHE A 392 -4.06 17.29 -13.18
N HIS A 393 -5.19 17.70 -13.72
CA HIS A 393 -5.26 18.81 -14.69
C HIS A 393 -5.60 20.17 -14.04
N HIS A 394 -5.53 20.26 -12.71
CA HIS A 394 -5.79 21.49 -11.93
C HIS A 394 -7.10 22.21 -12.34
N LYS A 395 -8.17 21.43 -12.60
CA LYS A 395 -9.47 21.97 -13.04
C LYS A 395 -10.27 22.59 -11.90
N MET A 396 -9.98 22.19 -10.69
CA MET A 396 -10.57 22.69 -9.45
C MET A 396 -9.59 22.38 -8.32
N GLU A 397 -9.48 23.30 -7.36
CA GLU A 397 -8.68 23.11 -6.15
C GLU A 397 -9.23 21.96 -5.32
N GLY A 398 -8.34 21.04 -4.89
CA GLY A 398 -8.75 19.88 -4.11
C GLY A 398 -9.37 20.28 -2.77
N ALA A 399 -8.87 21.33 -2.12
CA ALA A 399 -9.44 21.88 -0.90
C ALA A 399 -10.93 22.23 -1.10
N GLU A 400 -11.27 22.91 -2.19
CA GLU A 400 -12.67 23.28 -2.51
C GLU A 400 -13.52 22.03 -2.83
N ILE A 401 -12.96 21.01 -3.48
CA ILE A 401 -13.68 19.76 -3.76
C ILE A 401 -14.10 19.08 -2.44
N PHE A 402 -13.14 18.87 -1.54
CA PHE A 402 -13.42 18.17 -0.27
C PHE A 402 -14.30 19.03 0.67
N GLU A 403 -14.07 20.34 0.73
CA GLU A 403 -14.95 21.26 1.44
C GLU A 403 -16.41 21.09 1.01
N ARG A 404 -16.69 21.19 -0.30
CA ARG A 404 -18.04 21.04 -0.86
C ARG A 404 -18.66 19.69 -0.55
N ILE A 405 -17.88 18.61 -0.60
CA ILE A 405 -18.35 17.26 -0.28
C ILE A 405 -18.77 17.20 1.18
N PHE A 406 -17.93 17.64 2.13
CA PHE A 406 -18.23 17.58 3.56
C PHE A 406 -19.22 18.67 4.02
N ALA A 407 -19.32 19.78 3.31
CA ALA A 407 -20.31 20.81 3.62
C ALA A 407 -21.75 20.33 3.34
N LYS A 408 -21.95 19.56 2.28
CA LYS A 408 -23.29 19.19 1.77
C LYS A 408 -23.73 17.77 2.09
N ASN A 409 -22.83 16.95 2.65
CA ASN A 409 -23.12 15.55 2.97
C ASN A 409 -22.74 15.24 4.41
N GLU A 410 -23.42 14.27 5.00
CA GLU A 410 -23.04 13.70 6.28
C GLU A 410 -21.74 12.90 6.15
N ALA A 411 -20.92 12.88 7.22
CA ALA A 411 -19.66 12.11 7.23
C ALA A 411 -19.88 10.64 6.89
N ALA A 412 -20.97 10.04 7.37
CA ALA A 412 -21.31 8.65 7.08
C ALA A 412 -21.48 8.37 5.58
N THR A 413 -22.15 9.27 4.84
CA THR A 413 -22.30 9.15 3.37
C THR A 413 -20.97 9.29 2.67
N VAL A 414 -20.14 10.25 3.09
CA VAL A 414 -18.80 10.43 2.54
C VAL A 414 -17.93 9.20 2.81
N PHE A 415 -17.95 8.65 4.01
CA PHE A 415 -17.20 7.45 4.37
C PHE A 415 -17.62 6.23 3.56
N LYS A 416 -18.91 6.01 3.32
CA LYS A 416 -19.39 4.96 2.41
C LYS A 416 -18.85 5.16 0.98
N PHE A 417 -18.89 6.39 0.48
CA PHE A 417 -18.38 6.72 -0.86
C PHE A 417 -16.86 6.45 -0.96
N LEU A 418 -16.09 6.86 0.04
CA LEU A 418 -14.65 6.62 0.11
C LEU A 418 -14.28 5.14 0.34
N SER A 419 -15.19 4.34 0.91
CA SER A 419 -15.03 2.88 1.07
C SER A 419 -15.59 2.06 -0.09
N ASN A 420 -16.10 2.68 -1.17
CA ASN A 420 -16.76 2.00 -2.30
C ASN A 420 -18.02 1.21 -1.90
N THR A 421 -18.67 1.56 -0.80
CA THR A 421 -19.87 0.89 -0.26
C THR A 421 -21.14 1.73 -0.36
N SER A 422 -21.05 2.93 -0.93
CA SER A 422 -22.22 3.80 -1.15
C SER A 422 -23.19 3.22 -2.17
N SER A 423 -24.47 3.46 -1.96
CA SER A 423 -25.53 3.20 -2.94
C SER A 423 -25.45 4.21 -4.09
N PHE A 424 -26.09 3.90 -5.21
CA PHE A 424 -26.14 4.82 -6.35
C PHE A 424 -26.79 6.18 -6.02
N LEU A 425 -27.79 6.21 -5.14
CA LEU A 425 -28.42 7.46 -4.70
C LEU A 425 -27.48 8.31 -3.83
N GLU A 426 -26.71 7.66 -2.94
CA GLU A 426 -25.68 8.34 -2.15
C GLU A 426 -24.59 8.91 -3.05
N ASP A 427 -24.17 8.18 -4.10
CA ASP A 427 -23.21 8.67 -5.09
C ASP A 427 -23.73 9.93 -5.80
N ILE A 428 -25.02 9.94 -6.21
CA ILE A 428 -25.64 11.11 -6.83
C ILE A 428 -25.63 12.31 -5.87
N ASN A 429 -25.84 12.12 -4.58
CA ASN A 429 -25.79 13.21 -3.59
C ASN A 429 -24.36 13.79 -3.50
N ILE A 430 -23.33 12.93 -3.47
CA ILE A 430 -21.93 13.37 -3.53
C ILE A 430 -21.67 14.18 -4.82
N MET A 431 -22.09 13.67 -5.98
CA MET A 431 -21.90 14.35 -7.27
C MET A 431 -22.59 15.70 -7.35
N ARG A 432 -23.81 15.82 -6.79
CA ARG A 432 -24.55 17.08 -6.72
C ARG A 432 -23.87 18.15 -5.85
N SER A 433 -22.98 17.76 -4.95
CA SER A 433 -22.20 18.73 -4.17
C SER A 433 -21.11 19.42 -4.99
N LEU A 434 -20.77 18.87 -6.16
CA LEU A 434 -19.68 19.31 -7.02
C LEU A 434 -20.18 20.08 -8.27
N PRO A 435 -19.38 21.02 -8.84
CA PRO A 435 -19.79 21.81 -9.98
C PRO A 435 -19.85 20.97 -11.26
N THR A 436 -21.07 20.83 -11.81
CA THR A 436 -21.34 20.01 -13.00
C THR A 436 -20.52 20.44 -14.22
N HIS A 437 -20.29 21.76 -14.41
CA HIS A 437 -19.54 22.30 -15.53
C HIS A 437 -18.04 21.89 -15.53
N ILE A 438 -17.49 21.43 -14.39
CA ILE A 438 -16.12 20.88 -14.27
C ILE A 438 -16.15 19.36 -14.37
N PHE A 439 -17.03 18.71 -13.60
CA PHE A 439 -17.00 17.26 -13.45
C PHE A 439 -17.64 16.51 -14.63
N LEU A 440 -18.67 17.06 -15.29
CA LEU A 440 -19.29 16.41 -16.45
C LEU A 440 -18.35 16.32 -17.67
N PRO A 441 -17.64 17.39 -18.08
CA PRO A 441 -16.64 17.27 -19.14
C PRO A 441 -15.48 16.32 -18.77
N ALA A 442 -15.07 16.29 -17.50
CA ALA A 442 -14.06 15.35 -17.03
C ALA A 442 -14.55 13.90 -17.14
N ALA A 443 -15.79 13.63 -16.74
CA ALA A 443 -16.41 12.32 -16.86
C ALA A 443 -16.50 11.84 -18.31
N ILE A 444 -16.91 12.71 -19.23
CA ILE A 444 -16.95 12.40 -20.68
C ILE A 444 -15.55 12.04 -21.19
N LYS A 445 -14.52 12.82 -20.83
CA LYS A 445 -13.13 12.53 -21.23
C LYS A 445 -12.62 11.20 -20.71
N VAL A 446 -12.95 10.85 -19.46
CA VAL A 446 -12.58 9.57 -18.87
C VAL A 446 -13.29 8.41 -19.57
N LEU A 447 -14.57 8.56 -19.93
CA LEU A 447 -15.32 7.55 -20.71
C LEU A 447 -14.69 7.31 -22.07
N LEU A 448 -14.38 8.39 -22.82
CA LEU A 448 -13.78 8.30 -24.15
C LEU A 448 -12.36 7.69 -24.15
N ARG A 449 -11.65 7.73 -23.03
CA ARG A 449 -10.34 7.06 -22.90
C ARG A 449 -10.46 5.57 -22.58
N ARG A 450 -11.61 5.12 -22.08
CA ARG A 450 -11.88 3.71 -21.74
C ARG A 450 -12.53 2.94 -22.89
N ALA A 451 -13.12 3.64 -23.87
CA ALA A 451 -13.67 3.10 -25.09
C ALA A 451 -12.57 2.98 -26.17
#